data_54dee690c168059e209a0aa533656907
#
_entry.id   54dee690c168059e209a0aa533656907
#
_cell.length_a   1.000
_cell.length_b   1.000
_cell.length_c   1.000
_cell.angle_alpha   90.00
_cell.angle_beta   90.00
_cell.angle_gamma   90.00
#
_symmetry.space_group_name_H-M   'P 1'
#
loop_
_entity.id
_entity.type
_entity.pdbx_description
1 polymer ?
#
loop_
_entity_poly.entity_id
_entity_poly.type
_entity_poly.pdbx_seq_one_letter_code
_entity_poly.pdbx_strand_id
1 'polypeptide(L)'
;FRDIDPNAYYPVFGDASIKNFDAQSTSRLYVRVDKDKSYLLYGDYSTAAADEAVKLASYSRSLTGGKYHFENETIKVNAWAAKDTLRAYVDEQPGLGISGPYAVGQPNAVANSETIELLVRDRAQSSVILKRELLTRFVDYDFEPFTGKILFRKPVPSVDENLNPISIRVTYEVDEGGEKFWVGGVDAKL
;
A
#
# COMPACT_ATOMS: atom_id res chain seq x y z
N PHE A 1 26.62 -9.52 -5.84
CA PHE A 1 26.15 -10.10 -7.12
C PHE A 1 25.11 -11.15 -6.76
N ARG A 2 23.87 -10.96 -7.21
CA ARG A 2 22.80 -11.94 -7.03
C ARG A 2 23.06 -13.07 -8.03
N ASP A 3 23.16 -14.29 -7.55
CA ASP A 3 23.01 -15.46 -8.42
C ASP A 3 21.62 -15.41 -9.04
N ILE A 4 21.56 -15.40 -10.36
CA ILE A 4 20.30 -15.38 -11.10
C ILE A 4 19.70 -16.78 -10.94
N ASP A 5 18.65 -16.88 -10.13
CA ASP A 5 17.87 -18.11 -10.04
C ASP A 5 17.31 -18.43 -11.44
N PRO A 6 17.70 -19.56 -12.05
CA PRO A 6 17.24 -19.93 -13.40
C PRO A 6 15.71 -20.18 -13.46
N ASN A 7 15.03 -20.26 -12.32
CA ASN A 7 13.57 -20.37 -12.22
C ASN A 7 12.87 -19.03 -11.94
N ALA A 8 13.62 -17.93 -11.81
CA ALA A 8 13.05 -16.60 -11.68
C ALA A 8 12.70 -16.06 -13.07
N TYR A 9 11.40 -15.99 -13.38
CA TYR A 9 10.92 -15.36 -14.61
C TYR A 9 11.01 -13.84 -14.47
N TYR A 10 11.78 -13.22 -15.34
CA TYR A 10 11.75 -11.78 -15.53
C TYR A 10 10.63 -11.47 -16.54
N PRO A 11 9.79 -10.45 -16.31
CA PRO A 11 8.80 -10.05 -17.30
C PRO A 11 9.54 -9.55 -18.54
N VAL A 12 9.51 -10.33 -19.60
CA VAL A 12 9.78 -9.86 -20.95
C VAL A 12 8.49 -9.20 -21.43
N PHE A 13 8.59 -8.08 -22.14
CA PHE A 13 7.47 -7.29 -22.65
C PHE A 13 6.31 -8.18 -23.13
N GLY A 14 5.17 -8.14 -22.41
CA GLY A 14 3.94 -8.83 -22.79
C GLY A 14 3.60 -10.11 -22.01
N ASP A 15 4.43 -10.57 -21.08
CA ASP A 15 4.11 -11.72 -20.23
C ASP A 15 3.79 -11.30 -18.79
N ALA A 16 2.60 -11.68 -18.31
CA ALA A 16 2.07 -11.34 -16.99
C ALA A 16 2.47 -12.33 -15.89
N SER A 17 3.40 -13.24 -16.11
CA SER A 17 3.82 -14.21 -15.11
C SER A 17 4.84 -13.63 -14.13
N ILE A 18 4.35 -13.09 -13.02
CA ILE A 18 5.17 -12.65 -11.89
C ILE A 18 5.28 -13.81 -10.90
N LYS A 19 6.45 -14.41 -10.77
CA LYS A 19 6.79 -15.19 -9.57
C LYS A 19 7.24 -14.21 -8.48
N ASN A 20 6.69 -14.39 -7.27
CA ASN A 20 6.91 -13.58 -6.09
C ASN A 20 8.36 -13.15 -5.91
N PHE A 21 8.59 -11.84 -5.99
CA PHE A 21 9.80 -11.23 -5.49
C PHE A 21 9.54 -10.67 -4.10
N ASP A 22 10.32 -11.07 -3.11
CA ASP A 22 10.28 -10.50 -1.76
C ASP A 22 10.73 -9.04 -1.75
N ALA A 23 11.46 -8.60 -2.77
CA ALA A 23 11.88 -7.22 -2.96
C ALA A 23 12.35 -6.95 -4.40
N GLN A 24 12.02 -5.77 -4.93
CA GLN A 24 12.67 -5.17 -6.09
C GLN A 24 13.47 -3.98 -5.60
N SER A 25 14.81 -4.08 -5.68
CA SER A 25 15.66 -2.99 -5.23
C SER A 25 15.89 -1.98 -6.35
N THR A 26 15.50 -0.74 -6.13
CA THR A 26 15.95 0.43 -6.88
C THR A 26 17.24 1.01 -6.30
N SER A 27 17.60 0.60 -5.09
CA SER A 27 18.83 0.95 -4.41
C SER A 27 20.04 0.19 -4.98
N ARG A 28 21.20 0.82 -4.96
CA ARG A 28 22.45 0.22 -5.43
C ARG A 28 22.98 -0.92 -4.55
N LEU A 29 22.44 -1.07 -3.33
CA LEU A 29 22.87 -2.09 -2.38
C LEU A 29 21.67 -2.94 -1.95
N TYR A 30 21.76 -4.22 -2.26
CA TYR A 30 20.85 -5.25 -1.78
C TYR A 30 21.68 -6.40 -1.23
N VAL A 31 21.45 -6.76 0.03
CA VAL A 31 22.13 -7.87 0.70
C VAL A 31 21.07 -8.74 1.35
N ARG A 32 21.10 -10.04 1.07
CA ARG A 32 20.28 -11.02 1.76
C ARG A 32 21.17 -12.18 2.20
N VAL A 33 21.03 -12.54 3.48
CA VAL A 33 21.72 -13.68 4.08
C VAL A 33 20.66 -14.64 4.61
N ASP A 34 20.63 -15.84 4.10
CA ASP A 34 19.69 -16.88 4.47
C ASP A 34 20.38 -17.92 5.37
N LYS A 35 19.66 -18.38 6.39
CA LYS A 35 20.02 -19.51 7.23
C LYS A 35 18.79 -20.32 7.54
N ASP A 36 18.71 -21.53 7.01
CA ASP A 36 17.55 -22.42 7.09
C ASP A 36 16.27 -21.73 6.57
N LYS A 37 15.27 -21.52 7.41
CA LYS A 37 14.04 -20.79 7.08
C LYS A 37 14.13 -19.32 7.43
N SER A 38 15.21 -18.88 8.07
CA SER A 38 15.40 -17.50 8.55
C SER A 38 16.26 -16.71 7.59
N TYR A 39 16.04 -15.39 7.52
CA TYR A 39 16.88 -14.51 6.71
C TYR A 39 17.04 -13.11 7.29
N LEU A 40 18.15 -12.48 6.95
CA LEU A 40 18.41 -11.06 7.14
C LEU A 40 18.50 -10.40 5.76
N LEU A 41 17.76 -9.32 5.56
CA LEU A 41 17.75 -8.57 4.32
C LEU A 41 18.07 -7.11 4.60
N TYR A 42 18.93 -6.52 3.78
CA TYR A 42 19.15 -5.07 3.72
C TYR A 42 18.97 -4.61 2.28
N GLY A 43 18.12 -3.60 2.06
CA GLY A 43 17.79 -3.07 0.73
C GLY A 43 16.34 -2.64 0.67
N ASP A 44 15.76 -2.64 -0.53
CA ASP A 44 14.34 -2.37 -0.71
C ASP A 44 13.53 -3.64 -0.45
N TYR A 45 12.51 -3.54 0.38
CA TYR A 45 11.62 -4.66 0.71
C TYR A 45 10.18 -4.17 0.93
N SER A 46 9.23 -5.07 0.77
CA SER A 46 7.83 -4.83 1.12
C SER A 46 7.53 -5.33 2.54
N THR A 47 6.78 -4.53 3.29
CA THR A 47 6.30 -4.88 4.63
C THR A 47 4.96 -5.60 4.60
N ALA A 48 4.44 -6.01 3.43
CA ALA A 48 3.15 -6.67 3.30
C ALA A 48 2.95 -7.73 4.39
N ALA A 49 1.89 -7.59 5.16
CA ALA A 49 1.53 -8.56 6.20
C ALA A 49 1.18 -9.89 5.55
N ALA A 50 1.83 -10.95 6.02
CA ALA A 50 1.66 -12.29 5.49
C ALA A 50 0.35 -12.98 5.94
N ASP A 51 -0.47 -12.35 6.78
CA ASP A 51 -1.61 -13.02 7.40
C ASP A 51 -2.88 -12.15 7.37
N GLU A 52 -3.96 -12.68 6.78
CA GLU A 52 -5.29 -12.05 6.76
C GLU A 52 -5.90 -11.88 8.18
N ALA A 53 -5.39 -12.61 9.16
CA ALA A 53 -5.89 -12.55 10.54
C ALA A 53 -5.55 -11.25 11.26
N VAL A 54 -4.55 -10.49 10.80
CA VAL A 54 -4.06 -9.29 11.47
C VAL A 54 -4.37 -8.04 10.65
N LYS A 55 -5.64 -7.85 10.28
CA LYS A 55 -6.08 -6.70 9.46
C LYS A 55 -5.78 -5.33 10.07
N LEU A 56 -5.78 -5.21 11.39
CA LEU A 56 -5.51 -3.94 12.10
C LEU A 56 -4.03 -3.55 12.11
N ALA A 57 -3.12 -4.51 11.93
CA ALA A 57 -1.67 -4.28 11.86
C ALA A 57 -1.12 -4.50 10.44
N SER A 58 -2.01 -4.61 9.45
CA SER A 58 -1.62 -4.72 8.05
C SER A 58 -1.04 -3.40 7.56
N TYR A 59 0.27 -3.40 7.35
CA TYR A 59 1.02 -2.26 6.85
C TYR A 59 1.80 -2.72 5.62
N SER A 60 1.36 -2.29 4.45
CA SER A 60 2.00 -2.64 3.18
C SER A 60 2.68 -1.41 2.57
N ARG A 61 3.99 -1.40 2.62
CA ARG A 61 4.84 -0.36 2.01
C ARG A 61 6.11 -0.97 1.44
N SER A 62 6.63 -0.36 0.38
CA SER A 62 8.01 -0.56 -0.06
C SER A 62 8.91 0.39 0.72
N LEU A 63 9.88 -0.17 1.45
CA LEU A 63 10.82 0.58 2.29
C LEU A 63 12.25 0.17 1.97
N THR A 64 13.19 1.11 2.15
CA THR A 64 14.62 0.81 2.08
C THR A 64 15.20 0.75 3.49
N GLY A 65 15.69 -0.42 3.89
CA GLY A 65 16.20 -0.63 5.26
C GLY A 65 16.59 -2.07 5.54
N GLY A 66 16.46 -2.48 6.79
CA GLY A 66 16.73 -3.83 7.25
C GLY A 66 15.46 -4.59 7.60
N LYS A 67 15.37 -5.85 7.17
CA LYS A 67 14.31 -6.80 7.54
C LYS A 67 14.96 -8.07 8.05
N TYR A 68 14.51 -8.56 9.18
CA TYR A 68 14.89 -9.83 9.77
C TYR A 68 13.67 -10.74 9.87
N HIS A 69 13.80 -11.93 9.34
CA HIS A 69 12.82 -12.99 9.43
C HIS A 69 13.43 -14.18 10.16
N PHE A 70 12.79 -14.59 11.24
CA PHE A 70 13.13 -15.80 11.98
C PHE A 70 11.97 -16.78 11.94
N GLU A 71 12.24 -18.01 11.55
CA GLU A 71 11.24 -19.07 11.54
C GLU A 71 11.85 -20.38 12.01
N ASN A 72 11.19 -20.98 13.01
CA ASN A 72 11.42 -22.35 13.43
C ASN A 72 10.10 -23.13 13.42
N GLU A 73 10.07 -24.34 14.00
CA GLU A 73 8.86 -25.19 14.03
C GLU A 73 7.70 -24.60 14.85
N THR A 74 7.98 -23.70 15.77
CA THR A 74 7.00 -23.20 16.75
C THR A 74 6.77 -21.70 16.62
N ILE A 75 7.78 -20.94 16.22
CA ILE A 75 7.78 -19.47 16.31
C ILE A 75 8.16 -18.89 14.95
N LYS A 76 7.42 -17.88 14.52
CA LYS A 76 7.73 -17.04 13.37
C LYS A 76 7.76 -15.58 13.81
N VAL A 77 8.89 -14.90 13.57
CA VAL A 77 9.09 -13.49 13.94
C VAL A 77 9.57 -12.73 12.73
N ASN A 78 8.94 -11.61 12.45
CA ASN A 78 9.42 -10.62 11.49
C ASN A 78 9.72 -9.33 12.23
N ALA A 79 10.89 -8.75 11.99
CA ALA A 79 11.26 -7.44 12.48
C ALA A 79 11.82 -6.63 11.31
N TRP A 80 11.48 -5.36 11.24
CA TRP A 80 11.96 -4.49 10.19
C TRP A 80 12.16 -3.06 10.69
N ALA A 81 13.14 -2.37 10.10
CA ALA A 81 13.39 -0.97 10.33
C ALA A 81 13.91 -0.30 9.06
N ALA A 82 13.43 0.90 8.78
CA ALA A 82 13.84 1.70 7.64
C ALA A 82 13.95 3.18 8.00
N LYS A 83 14.69 3.93 7.19
CA LYS A 83 14.64 5.40 7.19
C LYS A 83 13.75 5.85 6.04
N ASP A 84 12.81 6.72 6.34
CA ASP A 84 11.80 7.16 5.40
C ASP A 84 11.62 8.67 5.42
N THR A 85 11.24 9.24 4.27
CA THR A 85 10.84 10.65 4.10
C THR A 85 9.38 10.78 3.74
N LEU A 86 8.68 9.66 3.51
CA LEU A 86 7.31 9.64 3.04
C LEU A 86 6.34 10.02 4.15
N ARG A 87 5.41 10.90 3.83
CA ARG A 87 4.30 11.26 4.71
C ARG A 87 2.97 10.75 4.17
N ALA A 88 2.18 10.16 5.06
CA ALA A 88 0.84 9.70 4.73
C ALA A 88 -0.15 10.87 4.82
N TYR A 89 -0.96 11.00 3.79
CA TYR A 89 -2.07 11.94 3.71
C TYR A 89 -3.39 11.19 3.61
N VAL A 90 -4.42 11.79 4.16
CA VAL A 90 -5.79 11.28 4.07
C VAL A 90 -6.69 12.43 3.64
N ASP A 91 -7.22 12.31 2.44
CA ASP A 91 -8.20 13.25 1.90
C ASP A 91 -9.58 12.59 1.86
N GLU A 92 -10.61 13.36 2.17
CA GLU A 92 -11.98 12.91 2.06
C GLU A 92 -12.80 13.98 1.33
N GLN A 93 -13.51 13.59 0.28
CA GLN A 93 -14.33 14.45 -0.54
C GLN A 93 -15.67 13.78 -0.89
N PRO A 94 -16.75 14.57 -1.07
CA PRO A 94 -18.06 14.01 -1.40
C PRO A 94 -18.07 13.39 -2.80
N GLY A 95 -18.88 12.35 -3.00
CA GLY A 95 -19.28 11.90 -4.32
C GLY A 95 -20.11 12.95 -5.03
N LEU A 96 -19.83 13.20 -6.31
CA LEU A 96 -20.47 14.27 -7.10
C LEU A 96 -21.42 13.74 -8.17
N GLY A 97 -21.67 12.41 -8.23
CA GLY A 97 -22.46 11.78 -9.28
C GLY A 97 -21.73 11.66 -10.63
N ILE A 98 -20.43 11.87 -10.64
CA ILE A 98 -19.57 11.81 -11.84
C ILE A 98 -18.46 10.78 -11.67
N SER A 99 -17.85 10.37 -12.77
CA SER A 99 -16.67 9.50 -12.77
C SER A 99 -15.36 10.26 -12.45
N GLY A 100 -15.37 11.57 -12.46
CA GLY A 100 -14.21 12.40 -12.20
C GLY A 100 -13.93 13.42 -13.32
N PRO A 101 -12.74 14.05 -13.33
CA PRO A 101 -11.63 13.79 -12.41
C PRO A 101 -11.89 14.33 -11.00
N TYR A 102 -11.58 13.53 -10.00
CA TYR A 102 -11.39 13.98 -8.62
C TYR A 102 -9.90 14.26 -8.41
N ALA A 103 -9.53 14.98 -7.37
CA ALA A 103 -8.13 15.28 -7.09
C ALA A 103 -7.83 15.14 -5.60
N VAL A 104 -6.62 14.67 -5.28
CA VAL A 104 -6.10 14.69 -3.91
C VAL A 104 -5.43 16.05 -3.63
N GLY A 105 -5.31 16.38 -2.35
CA GLY A 105 -4.78 17.66 -1.91
C GLY A 105 -3.30 17.88 -2.18
N GLN A 106 -2.52 16.78 -2.23
CA GLN A 106 -1.09 16.85 -2.49
C GLN A 106 -0.73 16.13 -3.81
N PRO A 107 -0.10 16.82 -4.77
CA PRO A 107 0.43 16.18 -5.96
C PRO A 107 1.72 15.37 -5.64
N ASN A 108 2.24 14.68 -6.64
CA ASN A 108 3.45 13.84 -6.51
C ASN A 108 3.31 12.73 -5.47
N ALA A 109 2.17 12.09 -5.42
CA ALA A 109 1.96 10.91 -4.62
C ALA A 109 2.92 9.79 -5.04
N VAL A 110 3.34 8.98 -4.08
CA VAL A 110 4.15 7.80 -4.37
C VAL A 110 3.29 6.78 -5.12
N ALA A 111 3.79 6.27 -6.23
CA ALA A 111 3.06 5.32 -7.06
C ALA A 111 2.69 4.05 -6.25
N ASN A 112 1.45 3.61 -6.37
CA ASN A 112 0.87 2.44 -5.67
C ASN A 112 0.81 2.58 -4.13
N SER A 113 0.93 3.79 -3.60
CA SER A 113 0.73 4.05 -2.17
C SER A 113 -0.74 4.35 -1.84
N GLU A 114 -1.55 4.65 -2.86
CA GLU A 114 -2.93 5.04 -2.65
C GLU A 114 -3.82 3.86 -2.26
N THR A 115 -4.75 4.17 -1.38
CA THR A 115 -5.89 3.32 -1.01
C THR A 115 -7.14 4.17 -1.10
N ILE A 116 -8.12 3.75 -1.89
CA ILE A 116 -9.38 4.48 -2.09
C ILE A 116 -10.54 3.68 -1.53
N GLU A 117 -11.33 4.33 -0.68
CA GLU A 117 -12.52 3.78 -0.06
C GLU A 117 -13.73 4.66 -0.37
N LEU A 118 -14.87 4.04 -0.66
CA LEU A 118 -16.17 4.71 -0.61
C LEU A 118 -16.78 4.51 0.77
N LEU A 119 -17.17 5.60 1.39
CA LEU A 119 -17.78 5.61 2.72
C LEU A 119 -19.21 6.11 2.60
N VAL A 120 -20.16 5.32 3.09
CA VAL A 120 -21.53 5.76 3.29
C VAL A 120 -21.66 6.22 4.74
N ARG A 121 -21.99 7.49 4.96
CA ARG A 121 -22.13 8.07 6.29
C ARG A 121 -23.58 8.28 6.65
N ASP A 122 -23.91 8.13 7.92
CA ASP A 122 -25.26 8.42 8.41
C ASP A 122 -25.61 9.91 8.18
N ARG A 123 -26.76 10.17 7.57
CA ARG A 123 -27.21 11.54 7.26
C ARG A 123 -27.50 12.40 8.51
N ALA A 124 -27.84 11.76 9.62
CA ALA A 124 -28.12 12.45 10.88
C ALA A 124 -26.85 12.58 11.74
N GLN A 125 -25.90 11.65 11.59
CA GLN A 125 -24.66 11.59 12.34
C GLN A 125 -23.48 11.34 11.40
N SER A 126 -22.96 12.36 10.77
CA SER A 126 -21.89 12.27 9.75
C SER A 126 -20.59 11.58 10.21
N SER A 127 -20.36 11.49 11.53
CA SER A 127 -19.25 10.76 12.11
C SER A 127 -19.42 9.23 12.03
N VAL A 128 -20.66 8.75 11.87
CA VAL A 128 -20.98 7.32 11.81
C VAL A 128 -20.83 6.85 10.35
N ILE A 129 -19.99 5.84 10.14
CA ILE A 129 -19.82 5.17 8.85
C ILE A 129 -20.72 3.94 8.86
N LEU A 130 -21.72 3.93 7.98
CA LEU A 130 -22.66 2.84 7.82
C LEU A 130 -22.11 1.71 6.92
N LYS A 131 -21.37 2.10 5.88
CA LYS A 131 -20.75 1.16 4.94
C LYS A 131 -19.37 1.68 4.54
N ARG A 132 -18.45 0.73 4.35
CA ARG A 132 -17.11 0.98 3.78
C ARG A 132 -16.88 -0.01 2.66
N GLU A 133 -16.43 0.50 1.52
CA GLU A 133 -16.12 -0.30 0.33
C GLU A 133 -14.73 0.09 -0.16
N LEU A 134 -13.80 -0.87 -0.11
CA LEU A 134 -12.45 -0.70 -0.63
C LEU A 134 -12.47 -0.91 -2.14
N LEU A 135 -11.92 0.03 -2.89
CA LEU A 135 -11.85 -0.02 -4.34
C LEU A 135 -10.52 -0.59 -4.83
N THR A 136 -10.56 -1.24 -5.98
CA THR A 136 -9.38 -1.86 -6.60
C THR A 136 -8.89 -1.01 -7.77
N ARG A 137 -7.60 -0.65 -7.75
CA ARG A 137 -6.96 0.07 -8.84
C ARG A 137 -7.05 -0.70 -10.15
N PHE A 138 -7.22 0.02 -11.26
CA PHE A 138 -7.43 -0.47 -12.63
C PHE A 138 -8.75 -1.23 -12.87
N VAL A 139 -9.46 -1.65 -11.82
CA VAL A 139 -10.78 -2.27 -11.90
C VAL A 139 -11.87 -1.23 -11.67
N ASP A 140 -11.77 -0.49 -10.57
CA ASP A 140 -12.78 0.48 -10.15
C ASP A 140 -12.35 1.93 -10.46
N TYR A 141 -11.04 2.19 -10.44
CA TYR A 141 -10.49 3.53 -10.69
C TYR A 141 -9.10 3.48 -11.34
N ASP A 142 -8.71 4.59 -11.94
CA ASP A 142 -7.34 4.95 -12.31
C ASP A 142 -6.88 6.11 -11.45
N PHE A 143 -5.64 6.05 -10.97
CA PHE A 143 -5.00 7.12 -10.22
C PHE A 143 -3.71 7.56 -10.91
N GLU A 144 -3.57 8.86 -11.14
CA GLU A 144 -2.38 9.49 -11.67
C GLU A 144 -1.57 10.12 -10.53
N PRO A 145 -0.51 9.48 -10.03
CA PRO A 145 0.19 9.93 -8.83
C PRO A 145 0.82 11.32 -8.97
N PHE A 146 1.31 11.65 -10.16
CA PHE A 146 2.01 12.90 -10.42
C PHE A 146 1.10 14.13 -10.29
N THR A 147 -0.12 14.05 -10.80
CA THR A 147 -1.11 15.13 -10.74
C THR A 147 -2.10 14.96 -9.58
N GLY A 148 -2.12 13.79 -8.94
CA GLY A 148 -3.08 13.46 -7.88
C GLY A 148 -4.51 13.27 -8.39
N LYS A 149 -4.71 13.05 -9.69
CA LYS A 149 -6.05 12.89 -10.27
C LYS A 149 -6.54 11.46 -10.19
N ILE A 150 -7.84 11.32 -9.90
CA ILE A 150 -8.55 10.04 -9.80
C ILE A 150 -9.67 10.04 -10.83
N LEU A 151 -9.76 8.96 -11.60
CA LEU A 151 -10.84 8.71 -12.54
C LEU A 151 -11.49 7.37 -12.22
N PHE A 152 -12.76 7.39 -11.82
CA PHE A 152 -13.53 6.17 -11.55
C PHE A 152 -14.10 5.58 -12.82
N ARG A 153 -14.20 4.25 -12.90
CA ARG A 153 -14.86 3.54 -14.01
C ARG A 153 -16.36 3.75 -14.02
N LYS A 154 -16.95 3.99 -12.85
CA LYS A 154 -18.38 4.29 -12.69
C LYS A 154 -18.54 5.62 -11.96
N PRO A 155 -19.59 6.39 -12.25
CA PRO A 155 -19.90 7.59 -11.48
C PRO A 155 -20.06 7.28 -10.00
N VAL A 156 -19.44 8.09 -9.14
CA VAL A 156 -19.58 7.97 -7.68
C VAL A 156 -20.77 8.82 -7.25
N PRO A 157 -21.89 8.20 -6.83
CA PRO A 157 -23.08 8.96 -6.44
C PRO A 157 -22.81 9.80 -5.20
N SER A 158 -23.57 10.89 -5.04
CA SER A 158 -23.47 11.77 -3.87
C SER A 158 -24.17 11.20 -2.64
N VAL A 159 -25.19 10.37 -2.84
CA VAL A 159 -25.97 9.71 -1.77
C VAL A 159 -26.31 8.28 -2.18
N ASP A 160 -26.59 7.43 -1.20
CA ASP A 160 -27.14 6.09 -1.40
C ASP A 160 -28.67 6.11 -1.57
N GLU A 161 -29.28 4.92 -1.68
CA GLU A 161 -30.73 4.76 -1.81
C GLU A 161 -31.53 5.30 -0.59
N ASN A 162 -30.89 5.40 0.57
CA ASN A 162 -31.48 5.90 1.81
C ASN A 162 -31.18 7.39 2.04
N LEU A 163 -30.62 8.10 1.05
CA LEU A 163 -30.18 9.49 1.10
C LEU A 163 -29.04 9.73 2.10
N ASN A 164 -28.25 8.71 2.40
CA ASN A 164 -27.04 8.85 3.19
C ASN A 164 -25.89 9.33 2.30
N PRO A 165 -25.12 10.34 2.74
CA PRO A 165 -24.04 10.89 1.92
C PRO A 165 -22.94 9.87 1.68
N ILE A 166 -22.42 9.86 0.44
CA ILE A 166 -21.29 9.05 0.02
C ILE A 166 -20.07 9.96 -0.09
N SER A 167 -18.98 9.58 0.54
CA SER A 167 -17.68 10.23 0.41
C SER A 167 -16.61 9.27 -0.12
N ILE A 168 -15.64 9.85 -0.79
CA ILE A 168 -14.44 9.20 -1.30
C ILE A 168 -13.32 9.54 -0.32
N ARG A 169 -12.77 8.54 0.35
CA ARG A 169 -11.57 8.68 1.17
C ARG A 169 -10.38 8.13 0.41
N VAL A 170 -9.34 8.94 0.31
CA VAL A 170 -8.07 8.58 -0.33
C VAL A 170 -6.97 8.68 0.71
N THR A 171 -6.31 7.57 0.99
CA THR A 171 -5.08 7.52 1.79
C THR A 171 -3.93 7.30 0.85
N TYR A 172 -2.90 8.13 0.89
CA TYR A 172 -1.76 8.07 -0.01
C TYR A 172 -0.51 8.64 0.65
N GLU A 173 0.64 8.44 0.06
CA GLU A 173 1.93 8.90 0.56
C GLU A 173 2.56 9.88 -0.42
N VAL A 174 3.26 10.87 0.12
CA VAL A 174 4.00 11.88 -0.65
C VAL A 174 5.42 11.95 -0.12
N ASP A 175 6.41 11.99 -1.02
CA ASP A 175 7.79 12.28 -0.65
C ASP A 175 8.02 13.79 -0.65
N GLU A 176 8.02 14.37 0.52
CA GLU A 176 8.26 15.81 0.70
C GLU A 176 9.76 16.16 0.75
N GLY A 177 10.66 15.17 0.64
CA GLY A 177 12.11 15.38 0.73
C GLY A 177 12.58 15.96 2.07
N GLY A 178 11.80 15.74 3.13
CA GLY A 178 12.06 16.23 4.47
C GLY A 178 13.13 15.44 5.23
N GLU A 179 13.24 15.70 6.54
CA GLU A 179 14.12 14.91 7.40
C GLU A 179 13.70 13.45 7.46
N LYS A 180 14.69 12.58 7.29
CA LYS A 180 14.47 11.12 7.37
C LYS A 180 14.17 10.72 8.82
N PHE A 181 13.07 10.05 9.03
CA PHE A 181 12.70 9.46 10.31
C PHE A 181 12.78 7.93 10.27
N TRP A 182 12.92 7.32 11.44
CA TRP A 182 12.91 5.88 11.55
C TRP A 182 11.49 5.36 11.65
N VAL A 183 11.19 4.37 10.83
CA VAL A 183 9.98 3.56 10.92
C VAL A 183 10.37 2.11 11.15
N GLY A 184 9.60 1.40 11.95
CA GLY A 184 9.91 0.00 12.25
C GLY A 184 8.69 -0.73 12.80
N GLY A 185 8.72 -2.05 12.70
CA GLY A 185 7.69 -2.93 13.22
C GLY A 185 8.23 -4.31 13.55
N VAL A 186 7.50 -5.00 14.42
CA VAL A 186 7.75 -6.39 14.79
C VAL A 186 6.43 -7.12 14.83
N ASP A 187 6.36 -8.27 14.21
CA ASP A 187 5.26 -9.23 14.34
C ASP A 187 5.79 -10.59 14.77
N ALA A 188 5.03 -11.29 15.58
CA ALA A 188 5.35 -12.63 16.04
C ALA A 188 4.11 -13.52 15.97
N LYS A 189 4.31 -14.77 15.51
CA LYS A 189 3.30 -15.83 15.47
C LYS A 189 3.85 -17.05 16.18
N LEU A 190 3.02 -17.64 17.07
CA LEU A 190 3.26 -18.87 17.80
C LEU A 190 2.46 -20.01 17.18
#